data_b11ce8b206b57f6211a6acaf7411e85e
#
_entry.id   b11ce8b206b57f6211a6acaf7411e85e
#
_cell.length_a   1.000
_cell.length_b   1.000
_cell.length_c   1.000
_cell.angle_alpha   90.00
_cell.angle_beta   90.00
_cell.angle_gamma   90.00
#
_symmetry.space_group_name_H-M   'P 1'
#
loop_
_entity.id
_entity.type
_entity.pdbx_description
1 polymer ?
#
loop_
_entity_poly.entity_id
_entity_poly.type
_entity_poly.pdbx_seq_one_letter_code
_entity_poly.pdbx_strand_id
1 'polypeptide(L)'
;MNNYVENLKTLAKRILYVTLFYSVCRILFVLAHYSTFDEINLISFLGGIRFDLSVIIYSNILIIIGHSIPGSFKNGVTYQKILKLVFFITNTVFLGTNFIDLVYFEFTGRRSTFDLITAKGMETEIMGLIPSYVSQYWYVALSFLVFITF
;
A
#
# COMPACT_ATOMS: atom_id res chain seq x y z
N MET A 1 -29.99 -11.67 -5.61
CA MET A 1 -29.70 -10.30 -5.18
C MET A 1 -28.78 -10.24 -3.96
N ASN A 2 -28.95 -11.11 -2.95
CA ASN A 2 -28.10 -11.13 -1.75
C ASN A 2 -26.60 -11.34 -2.05
N ASN A 3 -26.24 -12.27 -2.94
CA ASN A 3 -24.82 -12.56 -3.22
C ASN A 3 -24.06 -11.41 -3.90
N TYR A 4 -24.75 -10.56 -4.68
CA TYR A 4 -24.13 -9.37 -5.29
C TYR A 4 -23.77 -8.33 -4.23
N VAL A 5 -24.69 -8.08 -3.31
CA VAL A 5 -24.48 -7.16 -2.19
C VAL A 5 -23.36 -7.64 -1.28
N GLU A 6 -23.27 -8.93 -0.99
CA GLU A 6 -22.18 -9.51 -0.18
C GLU A 6 -20.81 -9.37 -0.87
N ASN A 7 -20.75 -9.55 -2.18
CA ASN A 7 -19.50 -9.34 -2.93
C ASN A 7 -19.06 -7.87 -2.90
N LEU A 8 -19.99 -6.92 -3.02
CA LEU A 8 -19.70 -5.50 -2.91
C LEU A 8 -19.26 -5.10 -1.49
N LYS A 9 -19.90 -5.67 -0.47
CA LYS A 9 -19.47 -5.46 0.93
C LYS A 9 -18.05 -5.99 1.16
N THR A 10 -17.72 -7.13 0.59
CA THR A 10 -16.37 -7.72 0.65
C THR A 10 -15.34 -6.80 -0.01
N LEU A 11 -15.65 -6.28 -1.20
CA LEU A 11 -14.82 -5.30 -1.89
C LEU A 11 -14.62 -4.03 -1.05
N ALA A 12 -15.72 -3.46 -0.54
CA ALA A 12 -15.67 -2.26 0.29
C ALA A 12 -14.81 -2.45 1.55
N LYS A 13 -14.94 -3.59 2.23
CA LYS A 13 -14.09 -3.94 3.37
C LYS A 13 -12.61 -4.01 2.98
N ARG A 14 -12.29 -4.69 1.87
CA ARG A 14 -10.92 -4.80 1.38
C ARG A 14 -10.31 -3.42 1.08
N ILE A 15 -11.02 -2.56 0.35
CA ILE A 15 -10.58 -1.19 0.06
C ILE A 15 -10.39 -0.39 1.35
N LEU A 16 -11.33 -0.50 2.30
CA LEU A 16 -11.22 0.17 3.59
C LEU A 16 -9.97 -0.25 4.37
N TYR A 17 -9.69 -1.56 4.44
CA TYR A 17 -8.47 -2.05 5.11
C TYR A 17 -7.20 -1.50 4.48
N VAL A 18 -7.09 -1.55 3.15
CA VAL A 18 -5.94 -0.98 2.44
C VAL A 18 -5.80 0.51 2.74
N THR A 19 -6.90 1.28 2.71
CA THR A 19 -6.89 2.71 3.03
C THR A 19 -6.40 2.97 4.47
N LEU A 20 -6.83 2.16 5.42
CA LEU A 20 -6.36 2.26 6.81
C LEU A 20 -4.85 2.00 6.90
N PHE A 21 -4.32 0.98 6.21
CA PHE A 21 -2.89 0.71 6.18
C PHE A 21 -2.08 1.85 5.55
N TYR A 22 -2.55 2.43 4.44
CA TYR A 22 -1.91 3.61 3.85
C TYR A 22 -1.90 4.79 4.83
N SER A 23 -3.00 5.00 5.56
CA SER A 23 -3.08 6.04 6.57
C SER A 23 -2.08 5.80 7.72
N VAL A 24 -1.91 4.55 8.16
CA VAL A 24 -0.89 4.18 9.15
C VAL A 24 0.51 4.44 8.62
N CYS A 25 0.82 4.01 7.39
CA CYS A 25 2.12 4.29 6.75
C CYS A 25 2.40 5.80 6.68
N ARG A 26 1.38 6.61 6.37
CA ARG A 26 1.50 8.07 6.34
C ARG A 26 1.79 8.65 7.72
N ILE A 27 1.11 8.19 8.76
CA ILE A 27 1.36 8.62 10.14
C ILE A 27 2.78 8.26 10.55
N LEU A 28 3.21 7.03 10.28
CA LEU A 28 4.58 6.57 10.57
C LEU A 28 5.62 7.42 9.81
N PHE A 29 5.35 7.75 8.55
CA PHE A 29 6.21 8.61 7.74
C PHE A 29 6.36 10.01 8.36
N VAL A 30 5.26 10.63 8.77
CA VAL A 30 5.27 11.94 9.42
C VAL A 30 5.99 11.89 10.77
N LEU A 31 5.77 10.84 11.57
CA LEU A 31 6.43 10.67 12.86
C LEU A 31 7.94 10.45 12.72
N ALA A 32 8.36 9.62 11.75
CA ALA A 32 9.76 9.33 11.50
C ALA A 32 10.55 10.59 11.04
N HIS A 33 9.90 11.46 10.27
CA HIS A 33 10.53 12.63 9.66
C HIS A 33 10.00 13.96 10.23
N TYR A 34 9.50 13.93 11.47
CA TYR A 34 8.88 15.11 12.10
C TYR A 34 9.79 16.35 12.11
N SER A 35 11.10 16.14 12.31
CA SER A 35 12.11 17.22 12.33
C SER A 35 12.36 17.87 10.95
N THR A 36 11.92 17.24 9.88
CA THR A 36 12.13 17.72 8.49
C THR A 36 10.98 18.60 8.02
N PHE A 37 9.83 18.56 8.72
CA PHE A 37 8.64 19.34 8.36
C PHE A 37 8.50 20.56 9.28
N ASP A 38 8.60 21.76 8.71
CA ASP A 38 8.44 23.02 9.45
C ASP A 38 7.02 23.20 10.02
N GLU A 39 6.01 22.77 9.27
CA GLU A 39 4.60 22.82 9.70
C GLU A 39 3.82 21.61 9.19
N ILE A 40 3.17 20.88 10.12
CA ILE A 40 2.25 19.81 9.78
C ILE A 40 0.84 20.41 9.63
N ASN A 41 0.42 20.67 8.40
CA ASN A 41 -0.89 21.19 8.12
C ASN A 41 -1.92 20.05 7.91
N LEU A 42 -3.05 20.13 8.64
CA LEU A 42 -4.15 19.17 8.50
C LEU A 42 -4.70 19.09 7.08
N ILE A 43 -4.70 20.19 6.33
CA ILE A 43 -5.16 20.26 4.94
C ILE A 43 -4.23 19.39 4.06
N SER A 44 -2.92 19.47 4.27
CA SER A 44 -1.94 18.64 3.55
C SER A 44 -2.10 17.15 3.86
N PHE A 45 -2.42 16.83 5.11
CA PHE A 45 -2.69 15.45 5.53
C PHE A 45 -3.95 14.88 4.85
N LEU A 46 -5.05 15.64 4.84
CA LEU A 46 -6.30 15.25 4.16
C LEU A 46 -6.13 15.16 2.64
N GLY A 47 -5.37 16.10 2.05
CA GLY A 47 -4.98 16.02 0.65
C GLY A 47 -4.24 14.73 0.33
N GLY A 48 -3.33 14.32 1.21
CA GLY A 48 -2.62 13.05 1.09
C GLY A 48 -3.53 11.82 1.07
N ILE A 49 -4.56 11.75 1.92
CA ILE A 49 -5.54 10.65 1.92
C ILE A 49 -6.25 10.55 0.56
N ARG A 50 -6.58 11.69 -0.06
CA ARG A 50 -7.18 11.72 -1.40
C ARG A 50 -6.24 11.11 -2.46
N PHE A 51 -4.94 11.39 -2.39
CA PHE A 51 -3.96 10.78 -3.30
C PHE A 51 -3.83 9.28 -3.06
N ASP A 52 -3.78 8.85 -1.80
CA ASP A 52 -3.73 7.42 -1.45
C ASP A 52 -4.95 6.68 -2.00
N LEU A 53 -6.16 7.24 -1.82
CA LEU A 53 -7.38 6.66 -2.38
C LEU A 53 -7.32 6.53 -3.91
N SER A 54 -6.77 7.51 -4.60
CA SER A 54 -6.58 7.46 -6.05
C SER A 54 -5.65 6.29 -6.42
N VAL A 55 -4.51 6.16 -5.76
CA VAL A 55 -3.57 5.05 -5.99
C VAL A 55 -4.23 3.71 -5.70
N ILE A 56 -4.96 3.59 -4.60
CA ILE A 56 -5.67 2.36 -4.21
C ILE A 56 -6.71 1.98 -5.26
N ILE A 57 -7.51 2.92 -5.76
CA ILE A 57 -8.52 2.65 -6.78
C ILE A 57 -7.87 2.22 -8.09
N TYR A 58 -6.83 2.93 -8.56
CA TYR A 58 -6.14 2.59 -9.81
C TYR A 58 -5.43 1.23 -9.72
N SER A 59 -4.71 0.97 -8.65
CA SER A 59 -4.00 -0.30 -8.48
C SER A 59 -4.96 -1.50 -8.35
N ASN A 60 -6.14 -1.29 -7.76
CA ASN A 60 -7.14 -2.34 -7.56
C ASN A 60 -8.23 -2.37 -8.64
N ILE A 61 -8.06 -1.67 -9.77
CA ILE A 61 -9.10 -1.57 -10.79
C ILE A 61 -9.57 -2.93 -11.33
N LEU A 62 -8.67 -3.88 -11.53
CA LEU A 62 -9.00 -5.24 -11.98
C LEU A 62 -9.86 -5.98 -10.95
N ILE A 63 -9.60 -5.76 -9.67
CA ILE A 63 -10.33 -6.38 -8.57
C ILE A 63 -11.71 -5.75 -8.44
N ILE A 64 -11.81 -4.43 -8.59
CA ILE A 64 -13.08 -3.69 -8.60
C ILE A 64 -13.95 -4.20 -9.75
N ILE A 65 -13.41 -4.31 -10.96
CA ILE A 65 -14.11 -4.85 -12.10
C ILE A 65 -14.53 -6.29 -11.82
N GLY A 66 -13.62 -7.15 -11.34
CA GLY A 66 -13.90 -8.54 -11.03
C GLY A 66 -15.06 -8.73 -10.03
N HIS A 67 -15.18 -7.86 -9.03
CA HIS A 67 -16.32 -7.90 -8.10
C HIS A 67 -17.60 -7.30 -8.69
N SER A 68 -17.49 -6.40 -9.66
CA SER A 68 -18.61 -5.67 -10.25
C SER A 68 -19.29 -6.42 -11.41
N ILE A 69 -18.58 -7.31 -12.12
CA ILE A 69 -19.16 -8.06 -13.24
C ILE A 69 -20.34 -8.91 -12.75
N PRO A 70 -21.53 -8.77 -13.35
CA PRO A 70 -22.67 -9.60 -13.01
C PRO A 70 -22.47 -11.03 -13.53
N GLY A 71 -22.77 -12.04 -12.71
CA GLY A 71 -22.65 -13.44 -13.12
C GLY A 71 -22.65 -14.39 -11.93
N SER A 72 -23.15 -15.60 -12.11
CA SER A 72 -23.16 -16.64 -11.06
C SER A 72 -21.78 -17.25 -10.80
N PHE A 73 -20.86 -17.19 -11.77
CA PHE A 73 -19.50 -17.72 -11.68
C PHE A 73 -18.66 -17.06 -10.58
N LYS A 74 -18.95 -15.80 -10.24
CA LYS A 74 -18.23 -15.07 -9.19
C LYS A 74 -18.44 -15.63 -7.78
N ASN A 75 -19.48 -16.44 -7.57
CA ASN A 75 -19.72 -17.12 -6.30
C ASN A 75 -18.89 -18.40 -6.16
N GLY A 76 -18.20 -18.81 -7.23
CA GLY A 76 -17.29 -19.95 -7.21
C GLY A 76 -16.10 -19.71 -6.27
N VAL A 77 -15.78 -20.72 -5.45
CA VAL A 77 -14.68 -20.66 -4.48
C VAL A 77 -13.35 -20.35 -5.18
N THR A 78 -13.11 -20.94 -6.35
CA THR A 78 -11.88 -20.72 -7.14
C THR A 78 -11.77 -19.27 -7.60
N TYR A 79 -12.87 -18.70 -8.09
CA TYR A 79 -12.90 -17.30 -8.54
C TYR A 79 -12.55 -16.33 -7.39
N GLN A 80 -13.17 -16.52 -6.22
CA GLN A 80 -12.91 -15.70 -5.05
C GLN A 80 -11.48 -15.85 -4.53
N LYS A 81 -10.89 -17.04 -4.61
CA LYS A 81 -9.48 -17.28 -4.28
C LYS A 81 -8.53 -16.53 -5.23
N ILE A 82 -8.82 -16.55 -6.53
CA ILE A 82 -8.03 -15.82 -7.54
C ILE A 82 -8.10 -14.30 -7.25
N LEU A 83 -9.30 -13.75 -7.04
CA LEU A 83 -9.46 -12.34 -6.72
C LEU A 83 -8.74 -11.96 -5.41
N LYS A 84 -8.80 -12.83 -4.40
CA LYS A 84 -8.05 -12.62 -3.14
C LYS A 84 -6.54 -12.62 -3.40
N LEU A 85 -6.03 -13.53 -4.20
CA LEU A 85 -4.61 -13.62 -4.54
C LEU A 85 -4.14 -12.38 -5.30
N VAL A 86 -4.88 -11.96 -6.33
CA VAL A 86 -4.57 -10.76 -7.11
C VAL A 86 -4.59 -9.52 -6.22
N PHE A 87 -5.62 -9.38 -5.37
CA PHE A 87 -5.71 -8.30 -4.39
C PHE A 87 -4.46 -8.25 -3.49
N PHE A 88 -4.07 -9.41 -3.01
CA PHE A 88 -2.95 -9.54 -2.10
C PHE A 88 -1.63 -9.15 -2.77
N ILE A 89 -1.33 -9.72 -3.94
CA ILE A 89 -0.10 -9.41 -4.70
C ILE A 89 -0.04 -7.92 -5.03
N THR A 90 -1.12 -7.37 -5.58
CA THR A 90 -1.18 -5.96 -5.96
C THR A 90 -0.89 -5.04 -4.76
N ASN A 91 -1.62 -5.24 -3.67
CA ASN A 91 -1.48 -4.35 -2.52
C ASN A 91 -0.17 -4.56 -1.76
N THR A 92 0.41 -5.78 -1.77
CA THR A 92 1.74 -6.03 -1.21
C THR A 92 2.81 -5.22 -1.94
N VAL A 93 2.78 -5.19 -3.27
CA VAL A 93 3.73 -4.40 -4.08
C VAL A 93 3.58 -2.91 -3.78
N PHE A 94 2.36 -2.38 -3.85
CA PHE A 94 2.13 -0.94 -3.66
C PHE A 94 2.34 -0.48 -2.22
N LEU A 95 2.02 -1.29 -1.22
CA LEU A 95 2.38 -0.99 0.18
C LEU A 95 3.89 -1.08 0.40
N GLY A 96 4.55 -2.05 -0.24
CA GLY A 96 6.00 -2.17 -0.19
C GLY A 96 6.70 -0.88 -0.61
N THR A 97 6.20 -0.19 -1.65
CA THR A 97 6.77 1.11 -2.06
C THR A 97 6.63 2.18 -0.97
N ASN A 98 5.52 2.21 -0.23
CA ASN A 98 5.39 3.14 0.90
C ASN A 98 6.38 2.86 2.03
N PHE A 99 6.74 1.60 2.26
CA PHE A 99 7.77 1.24 3.23
C PHE A 99 9.17 1.60 2.75
N ILE A 100 9.44 1.40 1.46
CA ILE A 100 10.70 1.86 0.85
C ILE A 100 10.82 3.38 0.99
N ASP A 101 9.75 4.13 0.73
CA ASP A 101 9.71 5.58 0.86
C ASP A 101 10.08 6.06 2.26
N LEU A 102 9.62 5.35 3.30
CA LEU A 102 9.87 5.72 4.68
C LEU A 102 11.38 5.76 5.00
N VAL A 103 12.12 4.84 4.41
CA VAL A 103 13.57 4.73 4.59
C VAL A 103 14.32 5.63 3.59
N TYR A 104 13.91 5.60 2.32
CA TYR A 104 14.59 6.32 1.24
C TYR A 104 14.55 7.84 1.43
N PHE A 105 13.48 8.36 2.01
CA PHE A 105 13.32 9.79 2.27
C PHE A 105 14.39 10.35 3.22
N GLU A 106 14.84 9.57 4.19
CA GLU A 106 15.89 9.98 5.13
C GLU A 106 17.22 10.33 4.43
N PHE A 107 17.52 9.64 3.31
CA PHE A 107 18.77 9.82 2.56
C PHE A 107 18.69 10.84 1.45
N THR A 108 17.53 10.96 0.84
CA THR A 108 17.37 11.74 -0.39
C THR A 108 16.55 13.01 -0.21
N GLY A 109 15.82 13.13 0.90
CA GLY A 109 14.84 14.20 1.12
C GLY A 109 13.68 14.17 0.13
N ARG A 110 13.53 13.08 -0.64
CA ARG A 110 12.48 12.90 -1.66
C ARG A 110 11.85 11.53 -1.52
N ARG A 111 10.57 11.42 -1.92
CA ARG A 111 9.93 10.12 -2.06
C ARG A 111 10.51 9.37 -3.27
N SER A 112 10.49 8.05 -3.19
CA SER A 112 10.93 7.20 -4.29
C SER A 112 10.09 7.47 -5.54
N THR A 113 10.78 7.64 -6.67
CA THR A 113 10.19 7.83 -7.98
C THR A 113 10.67 6.71 -8.91
N PHE A 114 10.14 6.67 -10.12
CA PHE A 114 10.54 5.68 -11.13
C PHE A 114 12.05 5.70 -11.41
N ASP A 115 12.71 6.80 -11.12
CA ASP A 115 14.18 6.95 -11.27
C ASP A 115 14.96 5.93 -10.42
N LEU A 116 14.38 5.47 -9.30
CA LEU A 116 14.95 4.42 -8.45
C LEU A 116 15.15 3.09 -9.21
N ILE A 117 14.24 2.79 -10.14
CA ILE A 117 14.29 1.56 -10.95
C ILE A 117 15.24 1.72 -12.13
N THR A 118 15.43 2.95 -12.61
CA THR A 118 16.25 3.24 -13.80
C THR A 118 17.69 3.65 -13.51
N ALA A 119 18.01 4.02 -12.28
CA ALA A 119 19.34 4.43 -11.86
C ALA A 119 20.29 3.21 -11.74
N LYS A 120 21.02 2.93 -12.80
CA LYS A 120 22.05 1.90 -12.84
C LYS A 120 23.11 2.14 -11.75
N GLY A 121 23.27 1.20 -10.83
CA GLY A 121 24.27 1.24 -9.75
C GLY A 121 23.68 1.45 -8.35
N MET A 122 22.48 1.97 -8.22
CA MET A 122 21.84 2.21 -6.93
C MET A 122 21.23 0.91 -6.33
N GLU A 123 21.01 -0.12 -7.18
CA GLU A 123 20.45 -1.42 -6.74
C GLU A 123 21.35 -2.13 -5.72
N THR A 124 22.67 -2.10 -5.94
CA THR A 124 23.65 -2.75 -5.05
C THR A 124 23.79 -1.99 -3.72
N GLU A 125 23.72 -0.68 -3.73
CA GLU A 125 23.78 0.13 -2.51
C GLU A 125 22.50 -0.03 -1.67
N ILE A 126 21.33 0.03 -2.31
CA ILE A 126 20.04 -0.17 -1.63
C ILE A 126 19.93 -1.58 -1.05
N MET A 127 20.30 -2.63 -1.80
CA MET A 127 20.26 -4.00 -1.30
C MET A 127 21.21 -4.23 -0.12
N GLY A 128 22.38 -3.59 -0.11
CA GLY A 128 23.31 -3.64 1.02
C GLY A 128 22.78 -2.96 2.28
N LEU A 129 21.91 -1.99 2.13
CA LEU A 129 21.33 -1.23 3.23
C LEU A 129 20.05 -1.86 3.82
N ILE A 130 19.35 -2.73 3.07
CA ILE A 130 18.10 -3.36 3.52
C ILE A 130 18.23 -4.04 4.90
N PRO A 131 19.28 -4.84 5.22
CA PRO A 131 19.39 -5.49 6.52
C PRO A 131 19.49 -4.49 7.68
N SER A 132 20.24 -3.40 7.51
CA SER A 132 20.37 -2.37 8.53
C SER A 132 19.04 -1.62 8.73
N TYR A 133 18.29 -1.38 7.64
CA TYR A 133 16.98 -0.74 7.72
C TYR A 133 15.93 -1.63 8.36
N VAL A 134 15.89 -2.91 8.04
CA VAL A 134 14.97 -3.85 8.68
C VAL A 134 15.23 -3.91 10.19
N SER A 135 16.49 -3.83 10.63
CA SER A 135 16.82 -3.81 12.05
C SER A 135 16.45 -2.49 12.74
N GLN A 136 16.62 -1.37 12.07
CA GLN A 136 16.31 -0.04 12.61
C GLN A 136 14.81 0.26 12.63
N TYR A 137 14.09 -0.17 11.57
CA TYR A 137 12.65 0.05 11.38
C TYR A 137 11.84 -1.24 11.48
N TRP A 138 12.24 -2.15 12.40
CA TRP A 138 11.61 -3.46 12.58
C TRP A 138 10.09 -3.39 12.80
N TYR A 139 9.61 -2.33 13.45
CA TYR A 139 8.18 -2.09 13.68
C TYR A 139 7.40 -1.85 12.37
N VAL A 140 8.06 -1.28 11.36
CA VAL A 140 7.51 -1.07 10.03
C VAL A 140 7.40 -2.42 9.31
N ALA A 141 8.45 -3.24 9.35
CA ALA A 141 8.44 -4.59 8.81
C ALA A 141 7.37 -5.46 9.50
N LEU A 142 7.19 -5.31 10.80
CA LEU A 142 6.20 -6.03 11.57
C LEU A 142 4.77 -5.62 11.20
N SER A 143 4.50 -4.32 11.00
CA SER A 143 3.20 -3.84 10.52
C SER A 143 2.88 -4.36 9.11
N PHE A 144 3.89 -4.46 8.24
CA PHE A 144 3.75 -5.07 6.92
C PHE A 144 3.44 -6.57 7.00
N LEU A 145 4.11 -7.32 7.88
CA LEU A 145 3.81 -8.73 8.13
C LEU A 145 2.38 -8.93 8.66
N VAL A 146 1.92 -8.08 9.56
CA VAL A 146 0.53 -8.11 10.05
C VAL A 146 -0.45 -7.90 8.90
N PHE A 147 -0.17 -6.96 7.99
CA PHE A 147 -1.01 -6.77 6.81
C PHE A 147 -1.05 -8.02 5.91
N ILE A 148 0.10 -8.70 5.77
CA ILE A 148 0.21 -9.92 4.96
C ILE A 148 -0.59 -11.08 5.54
N THR A 149 -0.72 -11.18 6.85
CA THR A 149 -1.42 -12.29 7.53
C THR A 149 -2.92 -12.09 7.67
N PHE A 150 -3.44 -10.87 7.48
CA PHE A 150 -4.84 -10.52 7.63
C PHE A 150 -5.58 -10.50 6.29
#